data_85d05abfed3c998be4089a4f27c7014c
#
_entry.id   85d05abfed3c998be4089a4f27c7014c
#
_cell.length_a   1.000
_cell.length_b   1.000
_cell.length_c   1.000
_cell.angle_alpha   90.00
_cell.angle_beta   90.00
_cell.angle_gamma   90.00
#
_symmetry.space_group_name_H-M   'P 1'
#
loop_
_entity.id
_entity.type
_entity.pdbx_description
1 polymer ?
#
loop_
_entity_poly.entity_id
_entity_poly.type
_entity_poly.pdbx_seq_one_letter_code
_entity_poly.pdbx_strand_id
1 'polypeptide(L)'
;GKVYDLPLPEEAIPGEYTITVSFRLKTNTIWAKAGHEVAFGQYVYAIKEEKKVCSRPVKVIRSKHNIGVRGESFEAIFSGPEGGLVSYRYAGKEMIKEIPKPNFWRAPVDNDQGNQMPKRYAQWKIASMYASHKDYRGDDLCKVLLPEVEAAEDSVKVTYTYLLPTTPAGECTMTYMVTGDGTVQVTLSYDPVKELGDMPEFGVMLKLDADYDHVTWYGLGPAETYADRKKGAKLGIYQNLVKDNMARYIVPQECGAKEEVRYAKVTDRSGRGMMFEMDEKSGPMMFSALPYTPHELENAKHPYELPQVHYTVIRAALGQMGIAGDDSWLSVTHPEYLLNADEKMEFTFRFRGI
;
A
#
# COMPACT_ATOMS: atom_id res chain seq x y z
N GLY A 1 5.29 -36.28 -19.50
CA GLY A 1 4.43 -35.65 -18.49
C GLY A 1 3.42 -36.65 -17.98
N LYS A 2 3.02 -36.54 -16.72
CA LYS A 2 1.88 -37.26 -16.16
C LYS A 2 0.80 -36.23 -15.83
N VAL A 3 -0.45 -36.59 -16.14
CA VAL A 3 -1.63 -35.80 -15.77
C VAL A 3 -2.25 -36.47 -14.54
N TYR A 4 -2.64 -35.66 -13.58
CA TYR A 4 -3.34 -36.11 -12.38
C TYR A 4 -4.64 -35.30 -12.28
N ASP A 5 -5.74 -36.00 -12.12
CA ASP A 5 -7.04 -35.40 -11.78
C ASP A 5 -7.04 -35.10 -10.28
N LEU A 6 -7.24 -33.83 -9.93
CA LEU A 6 -7.33 -33.41 -8.55
C LEU A 6 -8.80 -33.31 -8.15
N PRO A 7 -9.25 -34.00 -7.09
CA PRO A 7 -10.61 -33.85 -6.60
C PRO A 7 -10.76 -32.44 -6.04
N LEU A 8 -11.60 -31.62 -6.65
CA LEU A 8 -12.05 -30.38 -6.09
C LEU A 8 -13.12 -30.66 -5.01
N PRO A 9 -13.22 -29.80 -3.97
CA PRO A 9 -14.28 -29.96 -2.97
C PRO A 9 -15.66 -29.96 -3.63
N GLU A 10 -16.50 -30.94 -3.28
CA GLU A 10 -17.87 -31.09 -3.83
C GLU A 10 -18.79 -29.93 -3.38
N GLU A 11 -18.53 -29.35 -2.18
CA GLU A 11 -19.23 -28.18 -1.66
C GLU A 11 -18.29 -26.96 -1.72
N ALA A 12 -18.54 -26.12 -2.70
CA ALA A 12 -17.74 -24.92 -2.91
C ALA A 12 -18.30 -23.75 -2.07
N ILE A 13 -17.62 -23.45 -0.96
CA ILE A 13 -17.89 -22.24 -0.18
C ILE A 13 -17.29 -21.05 -0.95
N PRO A 14 -17.99 -19.91 -1.05
CA PRO A 14 -17.40 -18.71 -1.64
C PRO A 14 -16.06 -18.32 -1.00
N GLY A 15 -15.07 -17.99 -1.82
CA GLY A 15 -13.72 -17.66 -1.38
C GLY A 15 -12.66 -17.86 -2.45
N GLU A 16 -11.42 -17.50 -2.15
CA GLU A 16 -10.26 -17.76 -3.00
C GLU A 16 -9.54 -19.01 -2.52
N TYR A 17 -9.27 -19.93 -3.43
CA TYR A 17 -8.64 -21.22 -3.18
C TYR A 17 -7.29 -21.29 -3.87
N THR A 18 -6.31 -21.86 -3.17
CA THR A 18 -4.96 -22.05 -3.69
C THR A 18 -4.62 -23.54 -3.68
N ILE A 19 -4.35 -24.11 -4.86
CA ILE A 19 -3.81 -25.46 -5.01
C ILE A 19 -2.30 -25.34 -5.14
N THR A 20 -1.57 -25.99 -4.23
CA THR A 20 -0.10 -25.99 -4.25
C THR A 20 0.42 -27.39 -4.54
N VAL A 21 1.24 -27.54 -5.57
CA VAL A 21 1.97 -28.78 -5.89
C VAL A 21 3.43 -28.57 -5.53
N SER A 22 3.96 -29.45 -4.67
CA SER A 22 5.35 -29.44 -4.21
C SER A 22 6.13 -30.65 -4.71
N PHE A 23 7.35 -30.43 -5.19
CA PHE A 23 8.33 -31.47 -5.47
C PHE A 23 9.37 -31.51 -4.36
N ARG A 24 9.52 -32.67 -3.73
CA ARG A 24 10.38 -32.82 -2.56
C ARG A 24 11.41 -33.96 -2.75
N LEU A 25 12.59 -33.79 -2.17
CA LEU A 25 13.62 -34.81 -2.14
C LEU A 25 13.11 -36.06 -1.40
N LYS A 26 13.26 -37.23 -2.01
CA LYS A 26 12.90 -38.53 -1.40
C LYS A 26 13.93 -39.01 -0.39
N THR A 27 15.22 -38.68 -0.61
CA THR A 27 16.36 -39.11 0.19
C THR A 27 17.24 -37.93 0.56
N ASN A 28 18.09 -38.11 1.55
CA ASN A 28 19.13 -37.13 1.89
C ASN A 28 20.12 -36.98 0.74
N THR A 29 20.53 -35.72 0.50
CA THR A 29 21.63 -35.37 -0.40
C THR A 29 22.71 -34.66 0.40
N ILE A 30 23.86 -34.34 -0.22
CA ILE A 30 24.95 -33.62 0.45
C ILE A 30 24.57 -32.19 0.85
N TRP A 31 23.56 -31.58 0.23
CA TRP A 31 23.15 -30.19 0.44
C TRP A 31 21.78 -30.03 1.13
N ALA A 32 20.93 -31.08 1.16
CA ALA A 32 19.63 -31.02 1.80
C ALA A 32 19.13 -32.39 2.30
N LYS A 33 18.27 -32.35 3.31
CA LYS A 33 17.66 -33.58 3.87
C LYS A 33 16.43 -34.00 3.03
N ALA A 34 16.05 -35.27 3.15
CA ALA A 34 14.77 -35.75 2.63
C ALA A 34 13.60 -34.87 3.09
N GLY A 35 12.63 -34.63 2.19
CA GLY A 35 11.52 -33.71 2.43
C GLY A 35 11.79 -32.26 2.03
N HIS A 36 13.03 -31.87 1.73
CA HIS A 36 13.34 -30.54 1.21
C HIS A 36 12.62 -30.28 -0.10
N GLU A 37 11.90 -29.16 -0.18
CA GLU A 37 11.16 -28.73 -1.38
C GLU A 37 12.13 -28.16 -2.40
N VAL A 38 12.18 -28.75 -3.58
CA VAL A 38 13.06 -28.32 -4.68
C VAL A 38 12.34 -27.47 -5.74
N ALA A 39 11.03 -27.60 -5.81
CA ALA A 39 10.18 -26.79 -6.69
C ALA A 39 8.74 -26.81 -6.21
N PHE A 40 7.98 -25.80 -6.58
CA PHE A 40 6.54 -25.76 -6.38
C PHE A 40 5.85 -25.06 -7.53
N GLY A 41 4.53 -25.26 -7.62
CA GLY A 41 3.63 -24.48 -8.46
C GLY A 41 2.34 -24.22 -7.71
N GLN A 42 1.72 -23.06 -7.93
CA GLN A 42 0.44 -22.72 -7.35
C GLN A 42 -0.57 -22.37 -8.45
N TYR A 43 -1.79 -22.82 -8.27
CA TYR A 43 -2.93 -22.40 -9.06
C TYR A 43 -3.98 -21.80 -8.13
N VAL A 44 -4.47 -20.62 -8.49
CA VAL A 44 -5.44 -19.85 -7.69
C VAL A 44 -6.74 -19.75 -8.46
N TYR A 45 -7.86 -20.04 -7.79
CA TYR A 45 -9.19 -19.84 -8.35
C TYR A 45 -10.12 -19.29 -7.27
N ALA A 46 -11.13 -18.53 -7.70
CA ALA A 46 -12.09 -17.93 -6.80
C ALA A 46 -13.51 -18.38 -7.12
N ILE A 47 -14.27 -18.67 -6.06
CA ILE A 47 -15.71 -18.86 -6.12
C ILE A 47 -16.33 -17.56 -5.63
N LYS A 48 -17.02 -16.87 -6.54
CA LYS A 48 -17.57 -15.55 -6.26
C LYS A 48 -18.75 -15.64 -5.28
N GLU A 49 -18.77 -14.72 -4.34
CA GLU A 49 -19.92 -14.40 -3.51
C GLU A 49 -20.53 -13.08 -3.98
N GLU A 50 -21.85 -12.99 -4.00
CA GLU A 50 -22.50 -11.69 -4.17
C GLU A 50 -22.26 -10.83 -2.93
N LYS A 51 -21.41 -9.80 -3.06
CA LYS A 51 -21.16 -8.85 -1.97
C LYS A 51 -22.42 -8.04 -1.69
N LYS A 52 -22.92 -8.13 -0.47
CA LYS A 52 -24.00 -7.27 0.00
C LYS A 52 -23.44 -5.85 0.14
N VAL A 53 -24.06 -4.90 -0.57
CA VAL A 53 -23.77 -3.48 -0.39
C VAL A 53 -24.25 -3.06 1.01
N CYS A 54 -23.39 -2.35 1.74
CA CYS A 54 -23.77 -1.79 3.03
C CYS A 54 -24.85 -0.72 2.82
N SER A 55 -26.02 -0.90 3.45
CA SER A 55 -27.14 0.07 3.42
C SER A 55 -27.32 0.79 4.75
N ARG A 56 -26.32 0.73 5.67
CA ARG A 56 -26.41 1.45 6.94
C ARG A 56 -26.27 2.96 6.70
N PRO A 57 -27.13 3.78 7.32
CA PRO A 57 -27.06 5.22 7.12
C PRO A 57 -25.80 5.85 7.72
N VAL A 58 -25.35 6.94 7.14
CA VAL A 58 -24.29 7.79 7.66
C VAL A 58 -24.84 9.16 8.03
N LYS A 59 -24.39 9.72 9.14
CA LYS A 59 -24.64 11.09 9.52
C LYS A 59 -23.50 11.98 9.07
N VAL A 60 -23.80 12.91 8.16
CA VAL A 60 -22.84 13.89 7.66
C VAL A 60 -23.07 15.23 8.34
N ILE A 61 -22.02 15.81 8.91
CA ILE A 61 -22.02 17.12 9.55
C ILE A 61 -21.02 18.00 8.80
N ARG A 62 -21.52 19.02 8.11
CA ARG A 62 -20.70 19.99 7.38
C ARG A 62 -20.53 21.25 8.20
N SER A 63 -19.28 21.63 8.44
CA SER A 63 -18.91 22.93 8.99
C SER A 63 -18.17 23.77 7.93
N LYS A 64 -17.76 24.97 8.29
CA LYS A 64 -16.98 25.86 7.40
C LYS A 64 -15.64 25.23 6.96
N HIS A 65 -15.04 24.38 7.80
CA HIS A 65 -13.69 23.88 7.60
C HIS A 65 -13.60 22.37 7.55
N ASN A 66 -14.52 21.66 8.20
CA ASN A 66 -14.46 20.22 8.36
C ASN A 66 -15.75 19.53 7.92
N ILE A 67 -15.62 18.30 7.46
CA ILE A 67 -16.71 17.38 7.15
C ILE A 67 -16.58 16.21 8.12
N GLY A 68 -17.53 16.08 9.05
CA GLY A 68 -17.65 14.94 9.95
C GLY A 68 -18.58 13.89 9.35
N VAL A 69 -18.17 12.63 9.39
CA VAL A 69 -18.98 11.48 8.97
C VAL A 69 -19.05 10.52 10.16
N ARG A 70 -20.26 10.17 10.56
CA ARG A 70 -20.49 9.31 11.73
C ARG A 70 -21.43 8.16 11.36
N GLY A 71 -21.03 6.93 11.72
CA GLY A 71 -21.88 5.75 11.77
C GLY A 71 -22.05 5.24 13.20
N GLU A 72 -22.50 4.01 13.34
CA GLU A 72 -22.77 3.38 14.64
C GLU A 72 -21.49 3.18 15.46
N SER A 73 -20.41 2.70 14.83
CA SER A 73 -19.17 2.31 15.49
C SER A 73 -17.94 3.15 15.07
N PHE A 74 -18.11 4.15 14.19
CA PHE A 74 -17.01 4.93 13.69
C PHE A 74 -17.34 6.43 13.57
N GLU A 75 -16.28 7.22 13.54
CA GLU A 75 -16.29 8.64 13.21
C GLU A 75 -15.11 8.94 12.29
N ALA A 76 -15.34 9.71 11.23
CA ALA A 76 -14.31 10.20 10.33
C ALA A 76 -14.42 11.72 10.21
N ILE A 77 -13.27 12.42 10.21
CA ILE A 77 -13.22 13.88 10.05
C ILE A 77 -12.29 14.21 8.90
N PHE A 78 -12.84 14.89 7.90
CA PHE A 78 -12.11 15.45 6.78
C PHE A 78 -11.94 16.94 6.97
N SER A 79 -10.74 17.45 6.69
CA SER A 79 -10.41 18.87 6.87
C SER A 79 -10.10 19.54 5.54
N GLY A 80 -10.78 20.66 5.25
CA GLY A 80 -10.43 21.50 4.11
C GLY A 80 -9.07 22.17 4.28
N PRO A 81 -8.78 22.84 5.40
CA PRO A 81 -7.48 23.50 5.63
C PRO A 81 -6.29 22.56 5.69
N GLU A 82 -6.45 21.36 6.26
CA GLU A 82 -5.37 20.35 6.36
C GLU A 82 -5.28 19.45 5.13
N GLY A 83 -6.32 19.41 4.31
CA GLY A 83 -6.32 18.72 3.02
C GLY A 83 -6.34 17.20 3.10
N GLY A 84 -7.22 16.62 3.93
CA GLY A 84 -7.36 15.17 3.99
C GLY A 84 -8.19 14.65 5.16
N LEU A 85 -8.14 13.33 5.36
CA LEU A 85 -8.73 12.63 6.49
C LEU A 85 -7.85 12.85 7.73
N VAL A 86 -8.28 13.71 8.64
CA VAL A 86 -7.50 14.10 9.83
C VAL A 86 -7.78 13.23 11.05
N SER A 87 -8.89 12.50 11.06
CA SER A 87 -9.24 11.59 12.14
C SER A 87 -10.12 10.47 11.60
N TYR A 88 -9.79 9.25 11.99
CA TYR A 88 -10.63 8.08 11.78
C TYR A 88 -10.67 7.30 13.10
N ARG A 89 -11.79 7.40 13.79
CA ARG A 89 -12.03 6.70 15.06
C ARG A 89 -12.92 5.49 14.84
N TYR A 90 -12.53 4.36 15.39
CA TYR A 90 -13.33 3.14 15.38
C TYR A 90 -13.47 2.60 16.80
N ALA A 91 -14.69 2.23 17.20
CA ALA A 91 -15.00 1.82 18.57
C ALA A 91 -14.44 2.79 19.64
N GLY A 92 -14.47 4.11 19.36
CA GLY A 92 -14.00 5.16 20.25
C GLY A 92 -12.48 5.41 20.26
N LYS A 93 -11.65 4.60 19.55
CA LYS A 93 -10.20 4.74 19.49
C LYS A 93 -9.77 5.40 18.18
N GLU A 94 -8.85 6.39 18.25
CA GLU A 94 -8.21 6.96 17.06
C GLU A 94 -7.31 5.92 16.39
N MET A 95 -7.47 5.75 15.09
CA MET A 95 -6.77 4.72 14.33
C MET A 95 -5.60 5.26 13.54
N ILE A 96 -5.68 6.51 13.05
CA ILE A 96 -4.63 7.13 12.24
C ILE A 96 -3.85 8.15 13.05
N LYS A 97 -2.55 8.24 12.81
CA LYS A 97 -1.65 9.20 13.47
C LYS A 97 -1.35 10.42 12.61
N GLU A 98 -1.41 10.25 11.31
CA GLU A 98 -1.22 11.31 10.33
C GLU A 98 -2.21 11.13 9.18
N ILE A 99 -2.49 12.22 8.46
CA ILE A 99 -3.33 12.24 7.27
C ILE A 99 -2.76 11.29 6.21
N PRO A 100 -3.55 10.35 5.66
CA PRO A 100 -3.13 9.57 4.50
C PRO A 100 -2.74 10.49 3.33
N LYS A 101 -1.59 10.24 2.72
CA LYS A 101 -1.04 11.09 1.65
C LYS A 101 -0.72 10.28 0.40
N PRO A 102 -0.84 10.87 -0.79
CA PRO A 102 -0.25 10.29 -2.00
C PRO A 102 1.25 10.02 -1.78
N ASN A 103 1.73 8.88 -2.24
CA ASN A 103 3.13 8.52 -2.18
C ASN A 103 3.62 8.01 -3.53
N PHE A 104 4.71 8.61 -4.01
CA PHE A 104 5.33 8.32 -5.31
C PHE A 104 6.78 7.88 -5.16
N TRP A 105 7.21 7.66 -3.92
CA TRP A 105 8.61 7.39 -3.60
C TRP A 105 8.75 6.18 -2.67
N ARG A 106 9.77 5.38 -2.93
CA ARG A 106 10.30 4.35 -2.03
C ARG A 106 11.76 4.65 -1.70
N ALA A 107 12.28 4.11 -0.62
CA ALA A 107 13.69 4.25 -0.31
C ALA A 107 14.53 3.57 -1.42
N PRO A 108 15.59 4.24 -1.93
CA PRO A 108 16.47 3.63 -2.91
C PRO A 108 17.21 2.43 -2.31
N VAL A 109 17.35 1.37 -3.11
CA VAL A 109 18.23 0.23 -2.80
C VAL A 109 19.63 0.44 -3.36
N ASP A 110 20.58 -0.45 -3.04
CA ASP A 110 21.97 -0.35 -3.52
C ASP A 110 22.04 -0.26 -5.05
N ASN A 111 21.24 -1.03 -5.79
CA ASN A 111 21.17 -0.94 -7.24
C ASN A 111 20.68 0.42 -7.73
N ASP A 112 19.68 0.99 -7.06
CA ASP A 112 19.16 2.32 -7.39
C ASP A 112 20.23 3.40 -7.21
N GLN A 113 21.01 3.31 -6.13
CA GLN A 113 22.15 4.21 -5.89
C GLN A 113 23.19 4.07 -6.99
N GLY A 114 23.53 2.83 -7.36
CA GLY A 114 24.49 2.52 -8.41
C GLY A 114 24.09 3.09 -9.77
N ASN A 115 22.82 2.96 -10.16
CA ASN A 115 22.30 3.46 -11.44
C ASN A 115 21.78 4.91 -11.38
N GLN A 116 21.99 5.60 -10.26
CA GLN A 116 21.58 6.98 -10.03
C GLN A 116 20.04 7.23 -10.12
N MET A 117 19.22 6.25 -9.75
CA MET A 117 17.75 6.39 -9.73
C MET A 117 17.30 7.60 -8.89
N PRO A 118 17.87 7.87 -7.69
CA PRO A 118 17.47 9.03 -6.91
C PRO A 118 17.64 10.38 -7.63
N LYS A 119 18.61 10.47 -8.53
CA LYS A 119 18.82 11.65 -9.34
C LYS A 119 17.87 11.71 -10.55
N ARG A 120 17.69 10.56 -11.24
CA ARG A 120 16.84 10.49 -12.42
C ARG A 120 15.37 10.78 -12.12
N TYR A 121 14.89 10.33 -10.96
CA TYR A 121 13.48 10.40 -10.56
C TYR A 121 13.25 11.31 -9.33
N ALA A 122 14.18 12.23 -9.04
CA ALA A 122 14.13 13.14 -7.90
C ALA A 122 12.81 13.92 -7.76
N GLN A 123 12.16 14.23 -8.88
CA GLN A 123 10.87 14.95 -8.88
C GLN A 123 9.78 14.17 -8.12
N TRP A 124 9.78 12.84 -8.20
CA TRP A 124 8.80 12.02 -7.49
C TRP A 124 9.03 11.99 -5.98
N LYS A 125 10.30 12.07 -5.54
CA LYS A 125 10.62 12.27 -4.13
C LYS A 125 10.04 13.60 -3.62
N ILE A 126 10.28 14.68 -4.36
CA ILE A 126 9.76 16.00 -4.05
C ILE A 126 8.23 16.01 -4.07
N ALA A 127 7.61 15.36 -5.04
CA ALA A 127 6.16 15.21 -5.13
C ALA A 127 5.59 14.48 -3.90
N SER A 128 6.20 13.37 -3.46
CA SER A 128 5.77 12.66 -2.25
C SER A 128 5.87 13.50 -0.98
N MET A 129 6.90 14.34 -0.87
CA MET A 129 7.12 15.18 0.31
C MET A 129 6.20 16.41 0.34
N TYR A 130 5.87 16.99 -0.81
CA TYR A 130 5.29 18.31 -0.93
C TYR A 130 4.03 18.38 -1.79
N ALA A 131 3.40 17.23 -2.13
CA ALA A 131 2.06 17.24 -2.70
C ALA A 131 1.13 18.07 -1.81
N SER A 132 0.44 19.04 -2.38
CA SER A 132 -0.28 20.05 -1.61
C SER A 132 -1.65 20.37 -2.22
N HIS A 133 -2.67 20.44 -1.38
CA HIS A 133 -3.98 20.99 -1.70
C HIS A 133 -4.01 22.54 -1.64
N LYS A 134 -2.84 23.17 -1.49
CA LYS A 134 -2.69 24.63 -1.46
C LYS A 134 -1.93 25.09 -2.70
N ASP A 135 -2.53 26.00 -3.45
CA ASP A 135 -1.93 26.58 -4.65
C ASP A 135 -1.26 27.92 -4.29
N TYR A 136 0.04 27.98 -4.53
CA TYR A 136 0.87 29.17 -4.32
C TYR A 136 1.32 29.82 -5.63
N ARG A 137 0.77 29.38 -6.79
CA ARG A 137 1.21 29.79 -8.13
C ARG A 137 0.52 31.04 -8.66
N GLY A 138 -0.53 31.52 -8.00
CA GLY A 138 -1.31 32.70 -8.43
C GLY A 138 -0.90 33.97 -7.73
N ASP A 139 -1.62 35.05 -8.02
CA ASP A 139 -1.46 36.37 -7.38
C ASP A 139 -1.91 36.36 -5.91
N ASP A 140 -2.73 35.38 -5.52
CA ASP A 140 -3.09 35.14 -4.12
C ASP A 140 -1.94 34.45 -3.38
N LEU A 141 -1.65 34.89 -2.16
CA LEU A 141 -0.57 34.34 -1.33
C LEU A 141 -0.72 32.85 -1.07
N CYS A 142 -1.94 32.33 -1.05
CA CYS A 142 -2.25 30.91 -0.94
C CYS A 142 -3.74 30.66 -1.22
N LYS A 143 -4.04 29.91 -2.23
CA LYS A 143 -5.41 29.44 -2.51
C LYS A 143 -5.56 28.00 -2.02
N VAL A 144 -6.44 27.78 -1.04
CA VAL A 144 -6.78 26.42 -0.58
C VAL A 144 -7.76 25.78 -1.56
N LEU A 145 -7.42 24.64 -2.12
CA LEU A 145 -8.31 23.80 -2.91
C LEU A 145 -9.19 23.01 -1.94
N LEU A 146 -10.43 23.45 -1.80
CA LEU A 146 -11.41 22.79 -0.93
C LEU A 146 -11.84 21.46 -1.56
N PRO A 147 -12.14 20.43 -0.73
CA PRO A 147 -12.60 19.15 -1.25
C PRO A 147 -14.00 19.24 -1.85
N GLU A 148 -14.23 18.45 -2.87
CA GLU A 148 -15.57 18.16 -3.38
C GLU A 148 -16.25 17.13 -2.47
N VAL A 149 -17.55 17.35 -2.17
CA VAL A 149 -18.30 16.49 -1.24
C VAL A 149 -19.66 16.11 -1.81
N GLU A 150 -19.84 14.83 -2.03
CA GLU A 150 -21.10 14.22 -2.44
C GLU A 150 -21.60 13.33 -1.29
N ALA A 151 -22.83 13.55 -0.82
CA ALA A 151 -23.41 12.77 0.27
C ALA A 151 -24.68 12.07 -0.19
N ALA A 152 -24.80 10.79 0.13
CA ALA A 152 -25.98 9.95 0.02
C ALA A 152 -26.48 9.54 1.41
N GLU A 153 -27.52 8.76 1.49
CA GLU A 153 -28.10 8.31 2.76
C GLU A 153 -27.16 7.33 3.50
N ASP A 154 -26.47 6.46 2.74
CA ASP A 154 -25.63 5.37 3.24
C ASP A 154 -24.14 5.59 3.02
N SER A 155 -23.75 6.67 2.38
CA SER A 155 -22.35 6.94 2.02
C SER A 155 -22.05 8.42 1.85
N VAL A 156 -20.75 8.75 1.95
CA VAL A 156 -20.24 10.07 1.60
C VAL A 156 -18.94 9.93 0.83
N LYS A 157 -18.82 10.71 -0.25
CA LYS A 157 -17.62 10.80 -1.07
C LYS A 157 -16.97 12.17 -0.86
N VAL A 158 -15.66 12.17 -0.56
CA VAL A 158 -14.88 13.39 -0.37
C VAL A 158 -13.64 13.28 -1.25
N THR A 159 -13.47 14.24 -2.19
CA THR A 159 -12.36 14.24 -3.16
C THR A 159 -11.47 15.45 -2.93
N TYR A 160 -10.18 15.20 -2.74
CA TYR A 160 -9.12 16.21 -2.67
C TYR A 160 -8.29 16.20 -3.94
N THR A 161 -7.93 17.39 -4.43
CA THR A 161 -6.93 17.58 -5.48
C THR A 161 -5.61 18.01 -4.84
N TYR A 162 -4.51 17.37 -5.22
CA TYR A 162 -3.17 17.70 -4.79
C TYR A 162 -2.33 18.12 -6.00
N LEU A 163 -1.72 19.29 -5.89
CA LEU A 163 -0.75 19.80 -6.84
C LEU A 163 0.60 19.16 -6.54
N LEU A 164 1.24 18.66 -7.57
CA LEU A 164 2.56 18.05 -7.50
C LEU A 164 3.62 19.07 -7.92
N PRO A 165 4.64 19.33 -7.10
CA PRO A 165 5.70 20.28 -7.42
C PRO A 165 6.72 19.68 -8.40
N THR A 166 6.22 19.21 -9.54
CA THR A 166 7.00 18.64 -10.64
C THR A 166 7.17 19.67 -11.77
N THR A 167 8.10 19.41 -12.68
CA THR A 167 8.29 20.20 -13.90
C THR A 167 8.36 19.27 -15.09
N PRO A 168 7.33 19.26 -15.95
CA PRO A 168 6.08 20.03 -15.91
C PRO A 168 5.24 19.77 -14.66
N ALA A 169 4.38 20.74 -14.30
CA ALA A 169 3.51 20.63 -13.13
C ALA A 169 2.46 19.53 -13.33
N GLY A 170 2.35 18.64 -12.34
CA GLY A 170 1.36 17.57 -12.30
C GLY A 170 0.33 17.79 -11.19
N GLU A 171 -0.70 16.94 -11.18
CA GLU A 171 -1.67 16.85 -10.12
C GLU A 171 -2.17 15.43 -9.95
N CYS A 172 -2.70 15.13 -8.77
CA CYS A 172 -3.41 13.89 -8.51
C CYS A 172 -4.65 14.17 -7.65
N THR A 173 -5.60 13.26 -7.68
CA THR A 173 -6.77 13.30 -6.82
C THR A 173 -6.78 12.13 -5.86
N MET A 174 -7.24 12.36 -4.63
CA MET A 174 -7.51 11.31 -3.67
C MET A 174 -8.95 11.39 -3.20
N THR A 175 -9.71 10.37 -3.55
CA THR A 175 -11.14 10.25 -3.25
C THR A 175 -11.34 9.26 -2.12
N TYR A 176 -12.07 9.67 -1.10
CA TYR A 176 -12.52 8.82 0.00
C TYR A 176 -14.02 8.59 -0.13
N MET A 177 -14.45 7.33 -0.16
CA MET A 177 -15.85 6.95 -0.03
C MET A 177 -16.05 6.22 1.29
N VAL A 178 -16.80 6.82 2.19
CA VAL A 178 -17.11 6.28 3.52
C VAL A 178 -18.50 5.71 3.52
N THR A 179 -18.64 4.45 3.92
CA THR A 179 -19.93 3.75 4.04
C THR A 179 -20.34 3.57 5.50
N GLY A 180 -21.62 3.29 5.74
CA GLY A 180 -22.21 3.26 7.08
C GLY A 180 -21.71 2.16 8.01
N ASP A 181 -20.91 1.21 7.53
CA ASP A 181 -20.21 0.20 8.34
C ASP A 181 -18.80 0.65 8.77
N GLY A 182 -18.39 1.87 8.40
CA GLY A 182 -17.09 2.42 8.70
C GLY A 182 -16.00 2.07 7.69
N THR A 183 -16.33 1.38 6.61
CA THR A 183 -15.38 1.13 5.53
C THR A 183 -15.08 2.44 4.80
N VAL A 184 -13.80 2.71 4.58
CA VAL A 184 -13.29 3.83 3.80
C VAL A 184 -12.62 3.26 2.56
N GLN A 185 -13.22 3.48 1.40
CA GLN A 185 -12.57 3.20 0.12
C GLN A 185 -11.75 4.42 -0.28
N VAL A 186 -10.49 4.22 -0.62
CA VAL A 186 -9.57 5.26 -1.06
C VAL A 186 -9.21 5.01 -2.52
N THR A 187 -9.39 6.01 -3.36
CA THR A 187 -8.95 5.98 -4.76
C THR A 187 -7.95 7.10 -4.98
N LEU A 188 -6.72 6.74 -5.34
CA LEU A 188 -5.70 7.66 -5.82
C LEU A 188 -5.72 7.62 -7.36
N SER A 189 -5.85 8.77 -8.00
CA SER A 189 -5.84 8.92 -9.46
C SER A 189 -4.82 9.96 -9.89
N TYR A 190 -4.00 9.62 -10.89
CA TYR A 190 -3.00 10.47 -11.49
C TYR A 190 -3.26 10.56 -12.99
N ASP A 191 -3.42 11.78 -13.49
CA ASP A 191 -3.48 12.04 -14.92
C ASP A 191 -2.06 12.31 -15.46
N PRO A 192 -1.65 11.65 -16.56
CA PRO A 192 -0.26 11.63 -16.98
C PRO A 192 0.26 13.00 -17.40
N VAL A 193 1.47 13.30 -16.97
CA VAL A 193 2.26 14.43 -17.47
C VAL A 193 3.53 13.86 -18.08
N LYS A 194 3.76 14.17 -19.38
CA LYS A 194 4.92 13.68 -20.11
C LYS A 194 6.22 14.27 -19.57
N GLU A 195 7.32 13.55 -19.77
CA GLU A 195 8.68 13.99 -19.45
C GLU A 195 9.02 13.94 -17.94
N LEU A 196 8.16 13.37 -17.10
CA LEU A 196 8.48 13.18 -15.68
C LEU A 196 9.28 11.91 -15.38
N GLY A 197 9.38 11.00 -16.34
CA GLY A 197 10.03 9.68 -16.17
C GLY A 197 9.20 8.71 -15.35
N ASP A 198 9.76 7.53 -15.12
CA ASP A 198 9.07 6.48 -14.38
C ASP A 198 8.90 6.85 -12.91
N MET A 199 7.81 6.37 -12.32
CA MET A 199 7.44 6.63 -10.94
C MET A 199 7.96 5.50 -10.03
N PRO A 200 8.72 5.79 -8.97
CA PRO A 200 9.24 4.75 -8.08
C PRO A 200 8.18 3.97 -7.30
N GLU A 201 7.07 4.61 -6.96
CA GLU A 201 5.90 3.98 -6.32
C GLU A 201 4.65 4.77 -6.67
N PHE A 202 3.49 4.10 -6.81
CA PHE A 202 2.19 4.76 -6.91
C PHE A 202 1.25 4.19 -5.86
N GLY A 203 1.03 4.96 -4.79
CA GLY A 203 0.24 4.49 -3.66
C GLY A 203 -0.10 5.56 -2.64
N VAL A 204 -0.58 5.11 -1.49
CA VAL A 204 -0.96 5.93 -0.35
C VAL A 204 -0.16 5.50 0.87
N MET A 205 0.41 6.48 1.56
CA MET A 205 1.12 6.28 2.82
C MET A 205 0.32 6.88 3.98
N LEU A 206 0.22 6.14 5.08
CA LEU A 206 -0.37 6.60 6.33
C LEU A 206 0.39 6.04 7.53
N LYS A 207 0.19 6.63 8.71
CA LYS A 207 0.83 6.20 9.94
C LYS A 207 -0.21 5.81 10.98
N LEU A 208 0.06 4.70 11.66
CA LEU A 208 -0.65 4.24 12.84
C LEU A 208 0.27 4.41 14.07
N ASP A 209 -0.29 4.30 15.27
CA ASP A 209 0.55 4.27 16.48
C ASP A 209 1.47 3.03 16.47
N ALA A 210 2.64 3.13 17.11
CA ALA A 210 3.62 2.05 17.20
C ALA A 210 3.10 0.80 17.91
N ASP A 211 2.05 0.93 18.73
CA ASP A 211 1.37 -0.18 19.41
C ASP A 211 0.67 -1.14 18.43
N TYR A 212 0.38 -0.69 17.19
CA TYR A 212 -0.11 -1.52 16.11
C TYR A 212 1.07 -2.18 15.40
N ASP A 213 1.68 -3.17 16.06
CA ASP A 213 2.91 -3.82 15.64
C ASP A 213 2.74 -5.26 15.14
N HIS A 214 1.53 -5.81 15.11
CA HIS A 214 1.21 -7.14 14.59
C HIS A 214 0.65 -7.04 13.17
N VAL A 215 1.26 -7.76 12.24
CA VAL A 215 0.84 -7.79 10.83
C VAL A 215 0.40 -9.19 10.44
N THR A 216 -0.78 -9.30 9.87
CA THR A 216 -1.26 -10.52 9.19
C THR A 216 -1.63 -10.15 7.77
N TRP A 217 -1.14 -10.86 6.77
CA TRP A 217 -1.50 -10.60 5.37
C TRP A 217 -1.81 -11.87 4.61
N TYR A 218 -2.73 -11.76 3.65
CA TYR A 218 -2.97 -12.73 2.60
C TYR A 218 -2.40 -12.19 1.29
N GLY A 219 -1.28 -12.73 0.88
CA GLY A 219 -0.48 -12.28 -0.24
C GLY A 219 0.74 -13.17 -0.45
N LEU A 220 1.71 -12.70 -1.24
CA LEU A 220 2.97 -13.41 -1.38
C LEU A 220 3.84 -13.28 -0.12
N GLY A 221 4.56 -14.37 0.21
CA GLY A 221 5.38 -14.43 1.40
C GLY A 221 6.15 -15.75 1.58
N PRO A 222 6.69 -15.95 2.80
CA PRO A 222 6.69 -15.06 3.98
C PRO A 222 7.68 -13.89 3.89
N ALA A 223 8.74 -14.01 3.06
CA ALA A 223 9.75 -12.97 2.87
C ALA A 223 9.18 -11.77 2.09
N GLU A 224 9.97 -10.70 2.01
CA GLU A 224 9.67 -9.55 1.15
C GLU A 224 9.62 -9.95 -0.33
N THR A 225 8.76 -9.30 -1.08
CA THR A 225 8.58 -9.52 -2.52
C THR A 225 8.44 -8.19 -3.25
N TYR A 226 8.93 -8.16 -4.50
CA TYR A 226 8.88 -7.00 -5.37
C TYR A 226 8.48 -7.45 -6.78
N ALA A 227 8.05 -6.54 -7.63
CA ALA A 227 7.56 -6.85 -8.98
C ALA A 227 8.52 -7.77 -9.76
N ASP A 228 9.82 -7.54 -9.64
CA ASP A 228 10.91 -8.29 -10.27
C ASP A 228 11.52 -9.39 -9.38
N ARG A 229 11.08 -9.54 -8.13
CA ARG A 229 11.59 -10.52 -7.16
C ARG A 229 10.47 -11.19 -6.38
N LYS A 230 9.63 -11.98 -7.04
CA LYS A 230 8.48 -12.65 -6.41
C LYS A 230 8.25 -14.11 -6.79
N LYS A 231 8.97 -14.63 -7.78
CA LYS A 231 8.75 -16.00 -8.30
C LYS A 231 9.05 -17.11 -7.29
N GLY A 232 9.88 -16.84 -6.28
CA GLY A 232 10.17 -17.78 -5.20
C GLY A 232 9.19 -17.74 -4.02
N ALA A 233 8.24 -16.82 -4.02
CA ALA A 233 7.25 -16.68 -2.96
C ALA A 233 5.97 -17.48 -3.24
N LYS A 234 5.24 -17.81 -2.18
CA LYS A 234 3.95 -18.49 -2.25
C LYS A 234 2.85 -17.56 -1.81
N LEU A 235 1.70 -17.66 -2.48
CA LEU A 235 0.48 -17.04 -1.99
C LEU A 235 0.00 -17.82 -0.75
N GLY A 236 -0.27 -17.10 0.33
CA GLY A 236 -0.69 -17.70 1.60
C GLY A 236 -1.06 -16.62 2.63
N ILE A 237 -1.49 -17.08 3.80
CA ILE A 237 -1.73 -16.21 4.94
C ILE A 237 -0.51 -16.29 5.85
N TYR A 238 0.09 -15.15 6.13
CA TYR A 238 1.29 -15.01 6.92
C TYR A 238 1.09 -13.99 8.04
N GLN A 239 1.92 -14.09 9.07
CA GLN A 239 1.92 -13.14 10.18
C GLN A 239 3.34 -12.91 10.70
N ASN A 240 3.62 -11.69 11.15
CA ASN A 240 4.84 -11.31 11.84
C ASN A 240 4.63 -10.02 12.63
N LEU A 241 5.69 -9.52 13.25
CA LEU A 241 5.70 -8.16 13.81
C LEU A 241 6.26 -7.18 12.77
N VAL A 242 5.83 -5.92 12.85
CA VAL A 242 6.30 -4.81 11.99
C VAL A 242 7.83 -4.75 11.94
N LYS A 243 8.50 -4.91 13.11
CA LYS A 243 9.97 -4.93 13.18
C LYS A 243 10.62 -6.09 12.41
N ASP A 244 9.89 -7.20 12.22
CA ASP A 244 10.40 -8.39 11.52
C ASP A 244 10.33 -8.22 9.99
N ASN A 245 9.63 -7.19 9.50
CA ASN A 245 9.65 -6.78 8.10
C ASN A 245 10.92 -5.99 7.72
N MET A 246 11.66 -5.49 8.72
CA MET A 246 12.94 -4.83 8.48
C MET A 246 14.00 -5.87 8.09
N ALA A 247 14.42 -5.84 6.82
CA ALA A 247 15.59 -6.60 6.39
C ALA A 247 16.86 -6.03 7.03
N ARG A 248 17.79 -6.92 7.41
CA ARG A 248 19.05 -6.54 8.07
C ARG A 248 20.11 -6.12 7.04
N TYR A 249 19.76 -5.17 6.19
CA TYR A 249 20.74 -4.55 5.29
C TYR A 249 21.72 -3.67 6.09
N ILE A 250 22.98 -3.65 5.63
CA ILE A 250 24.04 -2.84 6.28
C ILE A 250 23.70 -1.36 6.19
N VAL A 251 23.21 -0.92 5.03
CA VAL A 251 22.67 0.42 4.80
C VAL A 251 21.16 0.32 4.76
N PRO A 252 20.42 1.06 5.61
CA PRO A 252 18.97 1.10 5.54
C PRO A 252 18.48 1.50 4.14
N GLN A 253 17.53 0.76 3.62
CA GLN A 253 17.01 0.91 2.27
C GLN A 253 15.61 0.33 2.18
N GLU A 254 14.97 0.34 1.01
CA GLU A 254 13.67 -0.28 0.81
C GLU A 254 13.71 -1.75 1.22
N CYS A 255 12.71 -2.16 1.99
CA CYS A 255 12.54 -3.53 2.45
C CYS A 255 11.10 -3.81 2.85
N GLY A 256 10.80 -5.09 3.09
CA GLY A 256 9.57 -5.56 3.73
C GLY A 256 8.31 -5.49 2.89
N ALA A 257 8.37 -5.06 1.62
CA ALA A 257 7.19 -5.03 0.73
C ALA A 257 6.62 -6.44 0.50
N LYS A 258 5.31 -6.53 0.32
CA LYS A 258 4.55 -7.74 0.00
C LYS A 258 3.72 -7.49 -1.24
N GLU A 259 3.94 -8.30 -2.26
CA GLU A 259 3.21 -8.27 -3.51
C GLU A 259 1.95 -9.14 -3.44
N GLU A 260 1.01 -8.84 -4.31
CA GLU A 260 -0.24 -9.59 -4.48
C GLU A 260 -1.05 -9.74 -3.19
N VAL A 261 -1.11 -8.69 -2.38
CA VAL A 261 -1.86 -8.70 -1.13
C VAL A 261 -3.34 -8.45 -1.39
N ARG A 262 -4.17 -9.40 -0.94
CA ARG A 262 -5.64 -9.30 -0.98
C ARG A 262 -6.16 -8.55 0.23
N TYR A 263 -5.61 -8.85 1.40
CA TYR A 263 -5.85 -8.08 2.61
C TYR A 263 -4.63 -8.10 3.54
N ALA A 264 -4.54 -7.08 4.37
CA ALA A 264 -3.62 -7.02 5.49
C ALA A 264 -4.34 -6.49 6.73
N LYS A 265 -4.02 -7.06 7.89
CA LYS A 265 -4.46 -6.56 9.21
C LYS A 265 -3.23 -6.05 9.94
N VAL A 266 -3.33 -4.85 10.48
CA VAL A 266 -2.29 -4.26 11.34
C VAL A 266 -2.94 -3.96 12.67
N THR A 267 -2.54 -4.70 13.71
CA THR A 267 -3.26 -4.73 14.99
C THR A 267 -2.32 -4.55 16.18
N ASP A 268 -2.90 -4.21 17.31
CA ASP A 268 -2.26 -4.32 18.60
C ASP A 268 -2.29 -5.79 19.12
N ARG A 269 -1.72 -6.04 20.29
CA ARG A 269 -1.68 -7.37 20.92
C ARG A 269 -3.06 -7.93 21.27
N SER A 270 -4.09 -7.09 21.34
CA SER A 270 -5.48 -7.52 21.60
C SER A 270 -6.24 -7.87 20.33
N GLY A 271 -5.61 -7.71 19.15
CA GLY A 271 -6.20 -7.95 17.84
C GLY A 271 -7.05 -6.78 17.32
N ARG A 272 -7.03 -5.62 17.99
CA ARG A 272 -7.69 -4.40 17.49
C ARG A 272 -6.74 -3.62 16.59
N GLY A 273 -7.27 -3.01 15.57
CA GLY A 273 -6.47 -2.23 14.64
C GLY A 273 -7.20 -1.90 13.36
N MET A 274 -6.49 -1.99 12.26
CA MET A 274 -7.03 -1.71 10.94
C MET A 274 -6.86 -2.90 10.00
N MET A 275 -7.87 -3.11 9.17
CA MET A 275 -7.84 -4.03 8.04
C MET A 275 -7.78 -3.21 6.77
N PHE A 276 -6.87 -3.60 5.88
CA PHE A 276 -6.68 -3.06 4.54
C PHE A 276 -7.04 -4.16 3.54
N GLU A 277 -7.83 -3.83 2.53
CA GLU A 277 -8.33 -4.81 1.56
C GLU A 277 -8.15 -4.27 0.14
N MET A 278 -7.79 -5.16 -0.78
CA MET A 278 -7.80 -4.83 -2.19
C MET A 278 -9.20 -4.43 -2.65
N ASP A 279 -9.28 -3.60 -3.66
CA ASP A 279 -10.51 -3.39 -4.42
C ASP A 279 -10.48 -4.25 -5.69
N GLU A 280 -11.64 -4.81 -6.07
CA GLU A 280 -11.72 -5.67 -7.26
C GLU A 280 -11.33 -4.96 -8.55
N LYS A 281 -11.52 -3.63 -8.61
CA LYS A 281 -11.17 -2.81 -9.76
C LYS A 281 -9.66 -2.72 -9.96
N SER A 282 -8.91 -2.56 -8.88
CA SER A 282 -7.44 -2.46 -8.91
C SER A 282 -6.74 -3.82 -8.78
N GLY A 283 -7.44 -4.83 -8.27
CA GLY A 283 -6.85 -6.14 -7.98
C GLY A 283 -5.95 -6.13 -6.73
N PRO A 284 -5.13 -7.19 -6.57
CA PRO A 284 -4.21 -7.29 -5.46
C PRO A 284 -3.22 -6.12 -5.41
N MET A 285 -2.93 -5.65 -4.20
CA MET A 285 -2.08 -4.48 -3.96
C MET A 285 -0.66 -4.88 -3.51
N MET A 286 0.29 -3.98 -3.71
CA MET A 286 1.52 -3.97 -2.92
C MET A 286 1.19 -3.41 -1.54
N PHE A 287 1.70 -4.06 -0.49
CA PHE A 287 1.49 -3.64 0.89
C PHE A 287 2.80 -3.68 1.68
N SER A 288 3.04 -2.64 2.48
CA SER A 288 4.18 -2.56 3.38
C SER A 288 3.75 -2.03 4.74
N ALA A 289 4.28 -2.61 5.81
CA ALA A 289 4.13 -2.15 7.18
C ALA A 289 5.51 -2.15 7.85
N LEU A 290 6.08 -0.97 8.04
CA LEU A 290 7.44 -0.75 8.54
C LEU A 290 7.44 0.25 9.71
N PRO A 291 8.47 0.24 10.57
CA PRO A 291 8.61 1.24 11.63
C PRO A 291 9.15 2.59 11.13
N TYR A 292 9.50 2.70 9.85
CA TYR A 292 10.13 3.88 9.26
C TYR A 292 9.51 4.25 7.91
N THR A 293 9.52 5.54 7.62
CA THR A 293 9.17 6.07 6.30
C THR A 293 10.29 5.82 5.28
N PRO A 294 10.01 5.86 3.96
CA PRO A 294 11.05 5.81 2.93
C PRO A 294 12.15 6.85 3.12
N HIS A 295 11.79 8.06 3.58
CA HIS A 295 12.77 9.14 3.80
C HIS A 295 13.69 8.87 5.00
N GLU A 296 13.19 8.29 6.08
CA GLU A 296 14.00 7.90 7.23
C GLU A 296 14.98 6.79 6.86
N LEU A 297 14.53 5.79 6.09
CA LEU A 297 15.40 4.73 5.59
C LEU A 297 16.50 5.29 4.67
N GLU A 298 16.14 6.15 3.71
CA GLU A 298 17.09 6.73 2.76
C GLU A 298 18.13 7.64 3.42
N ASN A 299 17.74 8.37 4.47
CA ASN A 299 18.63 9.32 5.13
C ASN A 299 19.64 8.66 6.08
N ALA A 300 19.38 7.42 6.53
CA ALA A 300 20.28 6.68 7.41
C ALA A 300 21.35 5.94 6.61
N LYS A 301 22.60 6.07 7.00
CA LYS A 301 23.73 5.31 6.46
C LYS A 301 24.00 4.02 7.24
N HIS A 302 23.51 3.95 8.47
CA HIS A 302 23.63 2.81 9.36
C HIS A 302 22.36 2.61 10.18
N PRO A 303 22.03 1.38 10.57
CA PRO A 303 20.82 1.10 11.35
C PRO A 303 20.69 1.88 12.66
N TYR A 304 21.79 2.24 13.31
CA TYR A 304 21.79 3.02 14.55
C TYR A 304 21.48 4.52 14.36
N GLU A 305 21.45 5.00 13.13
CA GLU A 305 21.06 6.38 12.79
C GLU A 305 19.53 6.51 12.60
N LEU A 306 18.81 5.38 12.50
CA LEU A 306 17.37 5.39 12.42
C LEU A 306 16.77 5.95 13.73
N PRO A 307 15.68 6.76 13.64
CA PRO A 307 15.06 7.34 14.83
C PRO A 307 14.43 6.27 15.73
N GLN A 308 14.08 6.66 16.96
CA GLN A 308 13.25 5.81 17.81
C GLN A 308 11.90 5.55 17.14
N VAL A 309 11.44 4.29 17.20
CA VAL A 309 10.15 3.89 16.65
C VAL A 309 9.02 4.48 17.49
N HIS A 310 8.12 5.23 16.87
CA HIS A 310 6.93 5.79 17.51
C HIS A 310 5.67 5.74 16.63
N TYR A 311 5.75 5.05 15.50
CA TYR A 311 4.63 4.76 14.62
C TYR A 311 4.89 3.49 13.80
N THR A 312 3.83 2.99 13.21
CA THR A 312 3.84 2.01 12.12
C THR A 312 3.45 2.71 10.83
N VAL A 313 4.34 2.67 9.85
CA VAL A 313 4.13 3.24 8.51
C VAL A 313 3.49 2.20 7.62
N ILE A 314 2.33 2.52 7.08
CA ILE A 314 1.61 1.68 6.13
C ILE A 314 1.74 2.32 4.74
N ARG A 315 2.12 1.50 3.76
CA ARG A 315 2.02 1.86 2.34
C ARG A 315 1.15 0.82 1.63
N ALA A 316 0.06 1.29 1.05
CA ALA A 316 -0.79 0.52 0.15
C ALA A 316 -0.64 1.12 -1.24
N ALA A 317 -0.22 0.35 -2.23
CA ALA A 317 0.12 0.86 -3.54
C ALA A 317 -0.37 -0.04 -4.67
N LEU A 318 -0.57 0.55 -5.85
CA LEU A 318 -0.72 -0.19 -7.10
C LEU A 318 0.52 -1.04 -7.35
N GLY A 319 1.69 -0.50 -7.06
CA GLY A 319 2.98 -1.16 -7.15
C GLY A 319 4.15 -0.22 -6.93
N GLN A 320 5.33 -0.81 -6.95
CA GLN A 320 6.63 -0.14 -6.99
C GLN A 320 7.35 -0.54 -8.29
N MET A 321 8.21 0.33 -8.81
CA MET A 321 9.18 -0.10 -9.80
C MET A 321 10.11 -1.18 -9.20
N GLY A 322 10.55 -2.12 -10.03
CA GLY A 322 11.46 -3.19 -9.62
C GLY A 322 12.73 -2.66 -8.95
N ILE A 323 13.33 -3.48 -8.10
CA ILE A 323 14.49 -3.13 -7.27
C ILE A 323 15.82 -3.67 -7.81
N ALA A 324 15.78 -4.50 -8.87
CA ALA A 324 16.94 -5.19 -9.40
C ALA A 324 17.20 -4.81 -10.86
N GLY A 325 18.34 -5.20 -11.35
CA GLY A 325 18.77 -5.24 -12.75
C GLY A 325 19.48 -6.55 -12.99
N ASP A 326 20.12 -6.71 -14.17
CA ASP A 326 20.86 -7.94 -14.50
C ASP A 326 22.09 -8.16 -13.61
N ASP A 327 22.62 -7.08 -13.05
CA ASP A 327 23.78 -7.11 -12.15
C ASP A 327 23.74 -5.93 -11.16
N SER A 328 24.76 -5.84 -10.29
CA SER A 328 24.95 -4.76 -9.32
C SER A 328 25.90 -3.65 -9.78
N TRP A 329 26.25 -3.62 -11.08
CA TRP A 329 27.11 -2.62 -11.70
C TRP A 329 26.35 -1.69 -12.62
N LEU A 330 25.43 -0.89 -12.07
CA LEU A 330 24.70 0.15 -12.77
C LEU A 330 23.55 -0.36 -13.68
N SER A 331 23.23 -1.64 -13.70
CA SER A 331 22.07 -2.15 -14.43
C SER A 331 20.78 -1.51 -13.92
N VAL A 332 19.97 -1.07 -14.86
CA VAL A 332 18.65 -0.49 -14.57
C VAL A 332 17.58 -1.59 -14.52
N THR A 333 16.50 -1.30 -13.85
CA THR A 333 15.30 -2.15 -13.83
C THR A 333 14.78 -2.39 -15.24
N HIS A 334 14.38 -3.61 -15.56
CA HIS A 334 13.78 -3.95 -16.84
C HIS A 334 12.48 -3.20 -17.08
N PRO A 335 12.16 -2.83 -18.33
CA PRO A 335 10.99 -2.00 -18.66
C PRO A 335 9.66 -2.54 -18.16
N GLU A 336 9.48 -3.87 -18.12
CA GLU A 336 8.26 -4.53 -17.65
C GLU A 336 8.01 -4.37 -16.15
N TYR A 337 9.00 -3.90 -15.38
CA TYR A 337 8.90 -3.65 -13.94
C TYR A 337 8.95 -2.17 -13.59
N LEU A 338 8.81 -1.29 -14.57
CA LEU A 338 8.73 0.16 -14.38
C LEU A 338 7.25 0.59 -14.23
N LEU A 339 7.02 1.71 -13.54
CA LEU A 339 5.73 2.39 -13.50
C LEU A 339 5.80 3.61 -14.43
N ASN A 340 5.23 3.48 -15.61
CA ASN A 340 5.26 4.51 -16.63
C ASN A 340 4.35 5.69 -16.25
N ALA A 341 4.94 6.82 -15.85
CA ALA A 341 4.19 8.03 -15.48
C ALA A 341 3.62 8.82 -16.71
N ASP A 342 3.93 8.40 -17.92
CA ASP A 342 3.27 8.92 -19.12
C ASP A 342 1.89 8.28 -19.39
N GLU A 343 1.49 7.34 -18.51
CA GLU A 343 0.19 6.68 -18.55
C GLU A 343 -0.66 7.06 -17.34
N LYS A 344 -1.99 7.03 -17.52
CA LYS A 344 -2.92 7.25 -16.42
C LYS A 344 -2.82 6.12 -15.42
N MET A 345 -2.68 6.46 -14.14
CA MET A 345 -2.70 5.51 -13.05
C MET A 345 -3.87 5.76 -12.12
N GLU A 346 -4.54 4.68 -11.73
CA GLU A 346 -5.60 4.70 -10.73
C GLU A 346 -5.45 3.50 -9.81
N PHE A 347 -5.48 3.74 -8.51
CA PHE A 347 -5.37 2.71 -7.49
C PHE A 347 -6.47 2.88 -6.45
N THR A 348 -7.22 1.81 -6.20
CA THR A 348 -8.29 1.77 -5.21
C THR A 348 -8.03 0.64 -4.22
N PHE A 349 -8.14 0.95 -2.94
CA PHE A 349 -8.14 -0.01 -1.84
C PHE A 349 -9.15 0.42 -0.78
N ARG A 350 -9.39 -0.44 0.21
CA ARG A 350 -10.30 -0.15 1.32
C ARG A 350 -9.59 -0.33 2.65
N PHE A 351 -10.02 0.41 3.63
CA PHE A 351 -9.66 0.13 5.00
C PHE A 351 -10.83 0.33 5.96
N ARG A 352 -10.75 -0.33 7.12
CA ARG A 352 -11.68 -0.14 8.24
C ARG A 352 -11.02 -0.51 9.56
N GLY A 353 -11.57 -0.01 10.66
CA GLY A 353 -11.23 -0.47 11.99
C GLY A 353 -11.74 -1.89 12.26
N ILE A 354 -11.03 -2.65 13.06
CA ILE A 354 -11.40 -4.00 13.50
C ILE A 354 -11.12 -4.18 14.98
#